data_67cb6c72eb315a147863bdb61ed98989
#
_entry.id   67cb6c72eb315a147863bdb61ed98989
#
_cell.length_a   1.000
_cell.length_b   1.000
_cell.length_c   1.000
_cell.angle_alpha   90.00
_cell.angle_beta   90.00
_cell.angle_gamma   90.00
#
_symmetry.space_group_name_H-M   'P 1'
#
loop_
_entity.id
_entity.type
_entity.pdbx_description
1 polymer ?
#
loop_
_entity_poly.entity_id
_entity_poly.type
_entity_poly.pdbx_seq_one_letter_code
_entity_poly.pdbx_strand_id
1 'polypeptide(L)'
;MGRSRLERMRANPAGDWTIEDFKAICRENEVLCEPARGGSSHYKVAHPNIAEKLTVPYKRPIKAIYIRNLVAFIDAVRKGR
;
A
#
# COMPACT_ATOMS: atom_id res chain seq x y z
N MET A 1 2.78 -15.45 18.17
CA MET A 1 2.41 -14.19 17.58
C MET A 1 2.43 -14.26 16.07
N GLY A 2 1.39 -13.79 15.46
CA GLY A 2 1.29 -13.81 14.02
C GLY A 2 2.20 -12.79 13.36
N ARG A 3 2.42 -12.97 12.08
CA ARG A 3 3.15 -12.00 11.27
C ARG A 3 2.31 -10.74 11.11
N SER A 4 2.97 -9.60 10.95
CA SER A 4 2.27 -8.37 10.64
C SER A 4 1.63 -8.48 9.26
N ARG A 5 0.66 -7.60 8.99
CA ARG A 5 0.04 -7.57 7.66
C ARG A 5 1.07 -7.30 6.58
N LEU A 6 2.02 -6.40 6.85
CA LEU A 6 3.07 -6.09 5.89
C LEU A 6 3.92 -7.33 5.57
N GLU A 7 4.27 -8.10 6.58
CA GLU A 7 5.05 -9.32 6.37
C GLU A 7 4.29 -10.35 5.54
N ARG A 8 3.00 -10.46 5.78
CA ARG A 8 2.16 -11.38 5.01
C ARG A 8 2.06 -10.95 3.55
N MET A 9 1.95 -9.64 3.31
CA MET A 9 1.95 -9.12 1.94
C MET A 9 3.27 -9.39 1.25
N ARG A 10 4.37 -9.19 1.96
CA ARG A 10 5.71 -9.43 1.42
C ARG A 10 5.89 -10.89 1.03
N ALA A 11 5.40 -11.79 1.88
CA ALA A 11 5.55 -13.22 1.64
C ALA A 11 4.62 -13.73 0.53
N ASN A 12 3.45 -13.09 0.35
CA ASN A 12 2.45 -13.57 -0.60
C ASN A 12 1.77 -12.40 -1.33
N PRO A 13 2.53 -11.70 -2.21
CA PRO A 13 1.94 -10.54 -2.92
C PRO A 13 0.77 -10.92 -3.82
N ALA A 14 0.70 -12.17 -4.27
CA ALA A 14 -0.39 -12.61 -5.14
C ALA A 14 -1.63 -13.06 -4.36
N GLY A 15 -1.66 -12.87 -3.05
CA GLY A 15 -2.81 -13.22 -2.24
C GLY A 15 -4.04 -12.36 -2.55
N ASP A 16 -5.14 -12.67 -1.89
CA ASP A 16 -6.40 -11.95 -2.10
C ASP A 16 -6.41 -10.67 -1.25
N TRP A 17 -5.60 -9.71 -1.66
CA TRP A 17 -5.49 -8.44 -0.96
C TRP A 17 -6.51 -7.43 -1.46
N THR A 18 -7.00 -6.58 -0.55
CA THR A 18 -8.04 -5.61 -0.87
C THR A 18 -7.55 -4.20 -0.53
N ILE A 19 -8.30 -3.19 -0.98
CA ILE A 19 -7.97 -1.81 -0.65
C ILE A 19 -8.04 -1.57 0.86
N GLU A 20 -8.88 -2.32 1.57
CA GLU A 20 -8.95 -2.20 3.03
C GLU A 20 -7.62 -2.60 3.67
N ASP A 21 -6.95 -3.61 3.11
CA ASP A 21 -5.63 -4.00 3.58
C ASP A 21 -4.60 -2.90 3.32
N PHE A 22 -4.67 -2.27 2.14
CA PHE A 22 -3.82 -1.12 1.82
C PHE A 22 -4.01 0.01 2.83
N LYS A 23 -5.26 0.36 3.09
CA LYS A 23 -5.59 1.44 4.02
C LYS A 23 -5.07 1.14 5.41
N ALA A 24 -5.21 -0.10 5.86
CA ALA A 24 -4.75 -0.50 7.19
C ALA A 24 -3.23 -0.38 7.31
N ILE A 25 -2.51 -0.84 6.30
CA ILE A 25 -1.04 -0.76 6.32
C ILE A 25 -0.59 0.69 6.28
N CYS A 26 -1.21 1.51 5.45
CA CYS A 26 -0.85 2.92 5.38
C CYS A 26 -1.08 3.61 6.72
N ARG A 27 -2.22 3.33 7.35
CA ARG A 27 -2.53 3.89 8.66
C ARG A 27 -1.50 3.48 9.71
N GLU A 28 -1.11 2.21 9.70
CA GLU A 28 -0.14 1.68 10.64
C GLU A 28 1.24 2.31 10.50
N ASN A 29 1.54 2.85 9.33
CA ASN A 29 2.84 3.44 9.03
C ASN A 29 2.78 4.95 8.78
N GLU A 30 1.64 5.56 9.09
CA GLU A 30 1.44 7.01 8.94
C GLU A 30 1.63 7.47 7.50
N VAL A 31 1.14 6.67 6.57
CA VAL A 31 1.22 6.94 5.14
C VAL A 31 -0.16 7.37 4.65
N LEU A 32 -0.18 8.39 3.82
CA LEU A 32 -1.44 8.87 3.23
C LEU A 32 -1.96 7.84 2.23
N CYS A 33 -3.25 7.52 2.34
CA CYS A 33 -3.91 6.64 1.38
C CYS A 33 -5.33 7.15 1.21
N GLU A 34 -5.61 7.77 0.07
CA GLU A 34 -6.90 8.39 -0.17
C GLU A 34 -7.34 8.19 -1.62
N PRO A 35 -8.64 8.32 -1.91
CA PRO A 35 -9.10 8.22 -3.29
C PRO A 35 -8.42 9.27 -4.15
N ALA A 36 -8.03 8.88 -5.36
CA ALA A 36 -7.46 9.82 -6.31
C ALA A 36 -8.55 10.77 -6.81
N ARG A 37 -8.13 11.95 -7.24
CA ARG A 37 -9.07 12.95 -7.72
C ARG A 37 -9.75 12.52 -9.01
N GLY A 38 -10.89 13.12 -9.27
CA GLY A 38 -11.59 12.94 -10.53
C GLY A 38 -12.49 11.72 -10.58
N GLY A 39 -12.82 11.14 -9.44
CA GLY A 39 -13.73 10.00 -9.40
C GLY A 39 -13.16 8.73 -10.02
N SER A 40 -11.84 8.64 -10.15
CA SER A 40 -11.22 7.46 -10.71
C SER A 40 -11.31 6.28 -9.75
N SER A 41 -11.16 5.08 -10.28
CA SER A 41 -11.18 3.84 -9.50
C SER A 41 -9.83 3.56 -8.87
N HIS A 42 -9.13 4.60 -8.43
CA HIS A 42 -7.76 4.48 -7.93
C HIS A 42 -7.62 5.16 -6.59
N TYR A 43 -6.66 4.67 -5.79
CA TYR A 43 -6.23 5.32 -4.57
C TYR A 43 -4.83 5.84 -4.73
N LYS A 44 -4.54 6.95 -4.07
CA LYS A 44 -3.21 7.56 -4.07
C LYS A 44 -2.54 7.28 -2.73
N VAL A 45 -1.29 6.84 -2.78
CA VAL A 45 -0.48 6.57 -1.59
C VAL A 45 0.72 7.52 -1.63
N ALA A 46 0.93 8.25 -0.54
CA ALA A 46 1.98 9.26 -0.49
C ALA A 46 2.53 9.40 0.92
N HIS A 47 3.77 9.89 1.00
CA HIS A 47 4.42 10.18 2.29
C HIS A 47 5.38 11.35 2.09
N PRO A 48 5.49 12.26 3.08
CA PRO A 48 6.34 13.45 2.92
C PRO A 48 7.81 13.16 2.63
N ASN A 49 8.31 12.02 3.13
CA ASN A 49 9.72 11.67 2.95
C ASN A 49 10.00 10.92 1.66
N ILE A 50 8.97 10.63 0.86
CA ILE A 50 9.10 9.89 -0.39
C ILE A 50 8.62 10.80 -1.52
N ALA A 51 9.51 11.08 -2.47
CA ALA A 51 9.18 11.98 -3.58
C ALA A 51 8.12 11.38 -4.50
N GLU A 52 8.16 10.08 -4.70
CA GLU A 52 7.25 9.41 -5.61
C GLU A 52 5.95 9.07 -4.91
N LYS A 53 4.87 9.08 -5.68
CA LYS A 53 3.56 8.68 -5.19
C LYS A 53 3.15 7.40 -5.91
N LEU A 54 2.41 6.55 -5.19
CA LEU A 54 1.84 5.37 -5.81
C LEU A 54 0.39 5.62 -6.14
N THR A 55 -0.05 5.06 -7.26
CA THR A 55 -1.46 5.03 -7.62
C THR A 55 -1.83 3.57 -7.79
N VAL A 56 -2.89 3.14 -7.12
CA VAL A 56 -3.28 1.74 -7.15
C VAL A 56 -4.77 1.61 -7.45
N PRO A 57 -5.17 0.75 -8.40
CA PRO A 57 -6.58 0.45 -8.61
C PRO A 57 -7.10 -0.36 -7.43
N TYR A 58 -8.32 -0.05 -6.98
CA TYR A 58 -8.87 -0.73 -5.82
C TYR A 58 -9.75 -1.93 -6.17
N LYS A 59 -9.76 -2.33 -7.42
CA LYS A 59 -10.51 -3.51 -7.85
C LYS A 59 -9.92 -4.78 -7.24
N ARG A 60 -10.78 -5.63 -6.72
CA ARG A 60 -10.37 -6.89 -6.08
C ARG A 60 -10.18 -8.01 -7.06
N PRO A 61 -9.22 -8.89 -6.83
CA PRO A 61 -8.11 -8.71 -5.89
C PRO A 61 -7.08 -7.73 -6.46
N ILE A 62 -6.33 -7.08 -5.59
CA ILE A 62 -5.29 -6.16 -6.05
C ILE A 62 -4.13 -6.99 -6.60
N LYS A 63 -3.67 -6.62 -7.79
CA LYS A 63 -2.63 -7.40 -8.46
C LYS A 63 -1.31 -7.37 -7.68
N ALA A 64 -0.56 -8.46 -7.81
CA ALA A 64 0.69 -8.63 -7.07
C ALA A 64 1.68 -7.50 -7.29
N ILE A 65 1.72 -6.92 -8.49
CA ILE A 65 2.65 -5.82 -8.77
C ILE A 65 2.38 -4.62 -7.86
N TYR A 66 1.11 -4.33 -7.60
CA TYR A 66 0.76 -3.21 -6.73
C TYR A 66 1.06 -3.53 -5.28
N ILE A 67 0.91 -4.78 -4.88
CA ILE A 67 1.27 -5.21 -3.52
C ILE A 67 2.77 -5.07 -3.31
N ARG A 68 3.58 -5.49 -4.28
CA ARG A 68 5.03 -5.36 -4.21
C ARG A 68 5.44 -3.90 -4.14
N ASN A 69 4.78 -3.05 -4.91
CA ASN A 69 5.09 -1.61 -4.89
C ASN A 69 4.77 -1.00 -3.54
N LEU A 70 3.65 -1.40 -2.94
CA LEU A 70 3.30 -0.90 -1.60
C LEU A 70 4.31 -1.36 -0.57
N VAL A 71 4.70 -2.63 -0.59
CA VAL A 71 5.68 -3.15 0.36
C VAL A 71 6.99 -2.36 0.25
N ALA A 72 7.46 -2.13 -0.97
CA ALA A 72 8.69 -1.36 -1.20
C ALA A 72 8.54 0.08 -0.69
N PHE A 73 7.37 0.68 -0.92
CA PHE A 73 7.10 2.04 -0.45
C PHE A 73 7.15 2.12 1.08
N ILE A 74 6.50 1.19 1.75
CA ILE A 74 6.50 1.16 3.21
C ILE A 74 7.91 0.93 3.75
N ASP A 75 8.67 0.04 3.11
CA ASP A 75 10.07 -0.19 3.51
C ASP A 75 10.87 1.10 3.40
N ALA A 76 10.67 1.87 2.33
CA ALA A 76 11.37 3.15 2.16
C ALA A 76 10.98 4.15 3.23
N VAL A 77 9.70 4.20 3.60
CA VAL A 77 9.22 5.07 4.67
C VAL A 77 9.90 4.70 5.99
N ARG A 78 9.94 3.41 6.30
CA ARG A 78 10.56 2.94 7.55
C ARG A 78 12.04 3.22 7.61
N LYS A 79 12.72 3.12 6.46
CA LYS A 79 14.14 3.38 6.38
C LYS A 79 14.48 4.84 6.62
N GLY A 80 13.59 5.73 6.24
CA GLY A 80 13.79 7.16 6.40
C GLY A 80 13.56 7.70 7.79
N ARG A 81 13.19 6.85 8.74
CA ARG A 81 12.93 7.26 10.11
C ARG A 81 14.16 7.28 10.97
#